data_a944456fa304b14f9528c74b7307a743
#
_entry.id   a944456fa304b14f9528c74b7307a743
#
_cell.length_a   1.000
_cell.length_b   1.000
_cell.length_c   1.000
_cell.angle_alpha   90.00
_cell.angle_beta   90.00
_cell.angle_gamma   90.00
#
_symmetry.space_group_name_H-M   'P 1'
#
loop_
_entity.id
_entity.type
_entity.pdbx_description
1 polymer ?
#
loop_
_entity_poly.entity_id
_entity_poly.type
_entity_poly.pdbx_seq_one_letter_code
_entity_poly.pdbx_strand_id
1 'polypeptide(L)'
;MVLTSSLIYLIIMSCNTKREKRKEKREEMNGVKEGKFLSFYLDNGKAVKYDLSTGEMIGVKGEPVKSLGVRFSNLSMTDMINSVNPKEYANFLRFVSYREPRISNFGTLLKRAKGWSRFEQVFAQGAKVSIHYNGFVPEQNFINFCKKYDVEIDYPMPEIYKRDPNFFNLLFSLDTNELTKSEKENILSSIYYFNRIEDLINWGYTPKALIVYLDYLETHEALNYSKAIGTLYDYTRMMKRISKKFDKYPRNLLTSHDIAVRNYERLTREYEENAFKERINLNMEYSYGEYRIIYPKAVQEIKDEASQQHHCVATYIDSVINGECDILFLRSKEEPDKSLVTMEVRDNKVVQAKGRFNRDLTSKEQEMVDRYNQYLEKKFDKEEEEEKGKEL
;
A
#
# COMPACT_ATOMS: atom_id res chain seq x y z
N MET A 1 34.68 -13.18 59.36
CA MET A 1 33.41 -12.91 59.99
C MET A 1 32.35 -12.96 58.86
N VAL A 2 31.78 -14.15 58.70
CA VAL A 2 30.85 -14.45 57.62
C VAL A 2 29.47 -14.05 58.11
N LEU A 3 28.89 -13.04 57.48
CA LEU A 3 27.49 -12.69 57.73
C LEU A 3 26.60 -13.81 57.19
N THR A 4 25.89 -14.48 58.07
CA THR A 4 25.09 -15.65 57.79
C THR A 4 23.96 -15.34 56.82
N SER A 5 23.67 -16.27 55.89
CA SER A 5 22.64 -16.20 54.88
C SER A 5 21.26 -15.75 55.43
N SER A 6 20.97 -15.97 56.68
CA SER A 6 19.75 -15.56 57.36
C SER A 6 19.61 -14.03 57.53
N LEU A 7 20.73 -13.30 57.69
CA LEU A 7 20.66 -11.84 57.85
C LEU A 7 20.41 -11.14 56.49
N ILE A 8 20.98 -11.70 55.42
CA ILE A 8 20.74 -11.23 54.02
C ILE A 8 19.28 -11.48 53.63
N TYR A 9 18.73 -12.65 54.03
CA TYR A 9 17.33 -12.99 53.76
C TYR A 9 16.36 -12.07 54.50
N LEU A 10 16.65 -11.72 55.76
CA LEU A 10 15.86 -10.77 56.54
C LEU A 10 15.94 -9.34 55.99
N ILE A 11 17.07 -8.91 55.46
CA ILE A 11 17.23 -7.60 54.81
C ILE A 11 16.44 -7.55 53.48
N ILE A 12 16.50 -8.61 52.69
CA ILE A 12 15.75 -8.72 51.41
C ILE A 12 14.23 -8.76 51.69
N MET A 13 13.79 -9.50 52.71
CA MET A 13 12.38 -9.56 53.11
C MET A 13 11.90 -8.22 53.67
N SER A 14 12.74 -7.52 54.49
CA SER A 14 12.41 -6.17 54.97
C SER A 14 12.35 -5.12 53.87
N CYS A 15 13.20 -5.24 52.84
CA CYS A 15 13.13 -4.38 51.63
C CYS A 15 11.91 -4.68 50.77
N ASN A 16 11.54 -5.96 50.64
CA ASN A 16 10.36 -6.35 49.85
C ASN A 16 9.07 -5.94 50.55
N THR A 17 8.95 -6.09 51.89
CA THR A 17 7.78 -5.61 52.65
C THR A 17 7.68 -4.09 52.67
N LYS A 18 8.80 -3.34 52.65
CA LYS A 18 8.78 -1.88 52.45
C LYS A 18 8.39 -1.48 51.04
N ARG A 19 8.74 -2.29 50.05
CA ARG A 19 8.38 -2.08 48.63
C ARG A 19 6.92 -2.45 48.38
N GLU A 20 6.42 -3.50 49.02
CA GLU A 20 5.00 -3.89 49.00
C GLU A 20 4.13 -2.90 49.74
N LYS A 21 4.53 -2.46 50.95
CA LYS A 21 3.84 -1.38 51.70
C LYS A 21 3.88 -0.02 50.98
N ARG A 22 4.87 0.23 50.11
CA ARG A 22 4.87 1.40 49.22
C ARG A 22 3.97 1.20 48.00
N LYS A 23 3.70 -0.05 47.57
CA LYS A 23 2.71 -0.36 46.53
C LYS A 23 1.26 -0.26 47.06
N GLU A 24 1.03 -0.55 48.32
CA GLU A 24 -0.30 -0.52 48.94
C GLU A 24 -0.83 0.88 49.29
N LYS A 25 -0.02 1.92 49.18
CA LYS A 25 -0.46 3.32 49.31
C LYS A 25 -0.37 4.07 48.00
N ARG A 26 -0.88 3.52 46.91
CA ARG A 26 -1.30 4.36 45.77
C ARG A 26 -2.63 4.97 46.19
N GLU A 27 -2.59 6.28 46.52
CA GLU A 27 -3.82 7.06 46.67
C GLU A 27 -4.67 6.81 45.41
N GLU A 28 -5.81 6.14 45.55
CA GLU A 28 -6.74 5.99 44.42
C GLU A 28 -7.27 7.38 44.11
N MET A 29 -7.16 7.75 42.84
CA MET A 29 -7.67 9.01 42.33
C MET A 29 -8.87 8.73 41.45
N ASN A 30 -9.98 9.41 41.71
CA ASN A 30 -11.17 9.35 40.90
C ASN A 30 -11.40 10.71 40.21
N GLY A 31 -11.35 10.73 38.89
CA GLY A 31 -11.66 11.90 38.07
C GLY A 31 -13.07 11.78 37.53
N VAL A 32 -13.92 12.77 37.73
CA VAL A 32 -15.32 12.78 37.27
C VAL A 32 -15.54 14.00 36.38
N LYS A 33 -16.01 13.74 35.13
CA LYS A 33 -16.44 14.79 34.20
C LYS A 33 -17.92 15.08 34.38
N GLU A 34 -18.24 16.30 34.81
CA GLU A 34 -19.61 16.78 34.97
C GLU A 34 -19.81 18.08 34.18
N GLY A 35 -20.47 18.00 33.04
CA GLY A 35 -20.65 19.12 32.14
C GLY A 35 -19.32 19.77 31.73
N LYS A 36 -19.13 21.04 32.05
CA LYS A 36 -17.90 21.79 31.75
C LYS A 36 -16.78 21.58 32.78
N PHE A 37 -16.98 20.79 33.82
CA PHE A 37 -16.01 20.59 34.89
C PHE A 37 -15.45 19.16 34.87
N LEU A 38 -14.16 19.06 35.17
CA LEU A 38 -13.49 17.80 35.45
C LEU A 38 -12.91 17.88 36.87
N SER A 39 -13.48 17.11 37.78
CA SER A 39 -13.11 17.11 39.21
C SER A 39 -12.29 15.87 39.56
N PHE A 40 -11.19 16.03 40.24
CA PHE A 40 -10.36 14.95 40.78
C PHE A 40 -10.46 14.89 42.27
N TYR A 41 -10.77 13.72 42.83
CA TYR A 41 -10.88 13.44 44.22
C TYR A 41 -9.76 12.48 44.63
N LEU A 42 -9.03 12.80 45.71
CA LEU A 42 -8.08 11.91 46.36
C LEU A 42 -8.72 11.30 47.59
N ASP A 43 -8.24 10.15 48.05
CA ASP A 43 -8.72 9.44 49.22
C ASP A 43 -8.66 10.31 50.51
N ASN A 44 -7.78 11.30 50.53
CA ASN A 44 -7.66 12.27 51.65
C ASN A 44 -8.68 13.43 51.57
N GLY A 45 -9.66 13.35 50.70
CA GLY A 45 -10.71 14.38 50.49
C GLY A 45 -10.24 15.65 49.78
N LYS A 46 -8.99 15.71 49.31
CA LYS A 46 -8.52 16.83 48.51
C LYS A 46 -9.06 16.71 47.09
N ALA A 47 -9.64 17.77 46.55
CA ALA A 47 -10.15 17.83 45.22
C ALA A 47 -9.52 18.98 44.44
N VAL A 48 -9.35 18.79 43.14
CA VAL A 48 -9.02 19.83 42.19
C VAL A 48 -10.03 19.76 41.04
N LYS A 49 -10.54 20.93 40.66
CA LYS A 49 -11.54 21.05 39.63
C LYS A 49 -10.98 21.85 38.44
N TYR A 50 -11.12 21.30 37.24
CA TYR A 50 -10.79 22.00 36.04
C TYR A 50 -12.07 22.54 35.40
N ASP A 51 -12.10 23.82 35.05
CA ASP A 51 -13.12 24.36 34.12
C ASP A 51 -12.65 24.13 32.70
N LEU A 52 -13.26 23.20 32.01
CA LEU A 52 -12.94 22.83 30.62
C LEU A 52 -13.24 23.96 29.62
N SER A 53 -14.08 24.92 30.00
CA SER A 53 -14.42 26.08 29.16
C SER A 53 -13.35 27.18 29.23
N THR A 54 -12.77 27.43 30.37
CA THR A 54 -11.70 28.44 30.58
C THR A 54 -10.31 27.82 30.52
N GLY A 55 -10.16 26.56 30.94
CA GLY A 55 -8.87 25.87 31.12
C GLY A 55 -8.22 26.23 32.44
N GLU A 56 -8.97 26.79 33.38
CA GLU A 56 -8.50 27.16 34.71
C GLU A 56 -8.69 26.04 35.71
N MET A 57 -7.76 25.98 36.68
CA MET A 57 -7.85 25.07 37.83
C MET A 57 -8.42 25.81 39.02
N ILE A 58 -9.39 25.18 39.65
CA ILE A 58 -10.06 25.71 40.84
C ILE A 58 -9.84 24.76 41.99
N GLY A 59 -9.37 25.25 43.14
CA GLY A 59 -9.21 24.46 44.35
C GLY A 59 -10.56 24.15 45.05
N VAL A 60 -10.51 23.36 46.10
CA VAL A 60 -11.69 22.88 46.85
C VAL A 60 -12.55 24.03 47.38
N LYS A 61 -11.94 25.18 47.67
CA LYS A 61 -12.61 26.38 48.21
C LYS A 61 -12.99 27.40 47.15
N GLY A 62 -12.86 27.06 45.86
CA GLY A 62 -13.15 27.96 44.74
C GLY A 62 -12.01 28.94 44.42
N GLU A 63 -10.86 28.84 45.05
CA GLU A 63 -9.68 29.64 44.77
C GLU A 63 -8.98 29.20 43.46
N PRO A 64 -8.44 30.14 42.68
CA PRO A 64 -7.62 29.80 41.51
C PRO A 64 -6.35 29.05 41.95
N VAL A 65 -6.05 27.90 41.31
CA VAL A 65 -4.85 27.10 41.61
C VAL A 65 -3.82 27.27 40.49
N LYS A 66 -2.67 27.84 40.77
CA LYS A 66 -1.62 28.16 39.81
C LYS A 66 -0.81 26.93 39.34
N SER A 67 -0.76 25.85 40.10
CA SER A 67 -0.11 24.60 39.67
C SER A 67 -0.62 23.38 40.44
N LEU A 68 -0.71 22.23 39.75
CA LEU A 68 -0.93 20.91 40.36
C LEU A 68 0.29 20.40 41.16
N GLY A 69 1.46 21.04 41.00
CA GLY A 69 2.76 20.49 41.37
C GLY A 69 2.94 20.04 42.80
N VAL A 70 2.13 20.51 43.72
CA VAL A 70 2.26 20.15 45.17
C VAL A 70 1.26 19.05 45.57
N ARG A 71 0.18 18.83 44.82
CA ARG A 71 -0.92 17.92 45.25
C ARG A 71 -0.97 16.60 44.46
N PHE A 72 -0.41 16.56 43.23
CA PHE A 72 -0.41 15.40 42.36
C PHE A 72 0.99 15.02 41.85
N SER A 73 2.05 15.46 42.54
CA SER A 73 3.45 15.31 42.11
C SER A 73 3.91 13.86 41.88
N ASN A 74 3.16 12.89 42.40
CA ASN A 74 3.47 11.47 42.27
C ASN A 74 2.66 10.73 41.18
N LEU A 75 1.75 11.42 40.50
CA LEU A 75 0.87 10.82 39.50
C LEU A 75 1.33 11.20 38.09
N SER A 76 1.52 10.19 37.26
CA SER A 76 1.80 10.43 35.83
C SER A 76 0.55 10.96 35.12
N MET A 77 0.76 11.63 33.99
CA MET A 77 -0.36 12.05 33.12
C MET A 77 -1.23 10.86 32.73
N THR A 78 -0.62 9.68 32.52
CA THR A 78 -1.33 8.43 32.18
C THR A 78 -2.22 7.98 33.36
N ASP A 79 -1.75 8.05 34.60
CA ASP A 79 -2.56 7.71 35.77
C ASP A 79 -3.76 8.65 35.89
N MET A 80 -3.55 9.94 35.66
CA MET A 80 -4.63 10.93 35.64
C MET A 80 -5.67 10.67 34.57
N ILE A 81 -5.26 10.33 33.33
CA ILE A 81 -6.17 9.98 32.24
C ILE A 81 -6.95 8.71 32.62
N ASN A 82 -6.29 7.69 33.15
CA ASN A 82 -6.91 6.41 33.48
C ASN A 82 -7.93 6.51 34.63
N SER A 83 -7.81 7.51 35.49
CA SER A 83 -8.77 7.75 36.58
C SER A 83 -10.04 8.48 36.15
N VAL A 84 -10.09 9.02 34.93
CA VAL A 84 -11.21 9.85 34.48
C VAL A 84 -12.43 8.99 34.11
N ASN A 85 -13.60 9.44 34.55
CA ASN A 85 -14.91 8.92 34.19
C ASN A 85 -15.76 10.07 33.54
N PRO A 86 -16.61 9.78 32.56
CA PRO A 86 -16.81 8.47 31.95
C PRO A 86 -15.60 8.01 31.11
N LYS A 87 -15.50 6.70 30.89
CA LYS A 87 -14.38 6.08 30.15
C LYS A 87 -14.21 6.64 28.73
N GLU A 88 -15.29 7.04 28.12
CA GLU A 88 -15.32 7.67 26.78
C GLU A 88 -14.50 8.96 26.79
N TYR A 89 -14.60 9.76 27.85
CA TYR A 89 -13.79 10.98 27.97
C TYR A 89 -12.32 10.67 28.28
N ALA A 90 -12.03 9.65 29.07
CA ALA A 90 -10.67 9.17 29.29
C ALA A 90 -10.02 8.70 27.97
N ASN A 91 -10.77 7.94 27.14
CA ASN A 91 -10.31 7.50 25.81
C ASN A 91 -10.06 8.69 24.86
N PHE A 92 -10.92 9.69 24.89
CA PHE A 92 -10.72 10.93 24.16
C PHE A 92 -9.44 11.66 24.60
N LEU A 93 -9.18 11.81 25.89
CA LEU A 93 -7.95 12.41 26.41
C LEU A 93 -6.70 11.62 26.03
N ARG A 94 -6.79 10.29 26.04
CA ARG A 94 -5.70 9.41 25.56
C ARG A 94 -5.41 9.61 24.08
N PHE A 95 -6.45 9.69 23.27
CA PHE A 95 -6.34 10.02 21.84
C PHE A 95 -5.65 11.39 21.64
N VAL A 96 -6.10 12.45 22.32
CA VAL A 96 -5.47 13.78 22.22
C VAL A 96 -4.02 13.75 22.67
N SER A 97 -3.72 13.06 23.78
CA SER A 97 -2.34 12.91 24.27
C SER A 97 -1.41 12.26 23.26
N TYR A 98 -1.90 11.28 22.52
CA TYR A 98 -1.14 10.63 21.45
C TYR A 98 -0.92 11.57 20.25
N ARG A 99 -1.93 12.34 19.87
CA ARG A 99 -1.89 13.29 18.75
C ARG A 99 -1.04 14.53 19.03
N GLU A 100 -0.82 14.85 20.30
CA GLU A 100 -0.08 16.02 20.77
C GLU A 100 1.15 15.61 21.61
N PRO A 101 2.15 14.95 21.03
CA PRO A 101 3.23 14.27 21.78
C PRO A 101 4.14 15.23 22.59
N ARG A 102 4.04 16.54 22.36
CA ARG A 102 4.83 17.55 23.10
C ARG A 102 4.18 17.99 24.40
N ILE A 103 3.02 17.45 24.75
CA ILE A 103 2.33 17.77 25.99
C ILE A 103 2.99 17.02 27.15
N SER A 104 3.50 17.77 28.13
CA SER A 104 4.20 17.21 29.30
C SER A 104 3.37 17.19 30.57
N ASN A 105 2.22 17.85 30.61
CA ASN A 105 1.38 17.92 31.79
C ASN A 105 -0.12 17.92 31.49
N PHE A 106 -0.91 17.46 32.45
CA PHE A 106 -2.34 17.23 32.31
C PHE A 106 -3.14 18.53 32.05
N GLY A 107 -2.78 19.64 32.67
CA GLY A 107 -3.46 20.92 32.42
C GLY A 107 -3.29 21.42 31.01
N THR A 108 -2.10 21.23 30.42
CA THR A 108 -1.85 21.54 29.01
C THR A 108 -2.64 20.60 28.09
N LEU A 109 -2.75 19.29 28.45
CA LEU A 109 -3.58 18.33 27.72
C LEU A 109 -5.04 18.82 27.63
N LEU A 110 -5.63 19.22 28.75
CA LEU A 110 -7.02 19.71 28.78
C LEU A 110 -7.21 20.97 27.93
N LYS A 111 -6.24 21.89 27.95
CA LYS A 111 -6.26 23.08 27.07
C LYS A 111 -6.24 22.71 25.59
N ARG A 112 -5.39 21.76 25.22
CA ARG A 112 -5.30 21.27 23.84
C ARG A 112 -6.54 20.48 23.42
N ALA A 113 -7.13 19.70 24.32
CA ALA A 113 -8.34 18.93 24.08
C ALA A 113 -9.51 19.77 23.57
N LYS A 114 -9.59 21.05 23.92
CA LYS A 114 -10.60 21.99 23.36
C LYS A 114 -10.56 22.08 21.85
N GLY A 115 -9.38 22.08 21.25
CA GLY A 115 -9.20 22.07 19.78
C GLY A 115 -9.74 20.80 19.11
N TRP A 116 -9.98 19.74 19.88
CA TRP A 116 -10.46 18.44 19.44
C TRP A 116 -11.93 18.16 19.80
N SER A 117 -12.72 19.20 20.14
CA SER A 117 -14.09 19.08 20.64
C SER A 117 -15.02 18.27 19.73
N ARG A 118 -14.82 18.28 18.40
CA ARG A 118 -15.57 17.46 17.46
C ARG A 118 -15.29 15.96 17.65
N PHE A 119 -14.04 15.58 17.96
CA PHE A 119 -13.70 14.20 18.31
C PHE A 119 -14.24 13.83 19.70
N GLU A 120 -14.23 14.76 20.66
CA GLU A 120 -14.90 14.53 21.94
C GLU A 120 -16.35 14.05 21.75
N GLN A 121 -17.09 14.68 20.83
CA GLN A 121 -18.46 14.27 20.52
C GLN A 121 -18.56 12.87 19.95
N VAL A 122 -17.56 12.41 19.15
CA VAL A 122 -17.51 11.02 18.63
C VAL A 122 -17.32 10.03 19.79
N PHE A 123 -16.38 10.29 20.68
CA PHE A 123 -16.16 9.46 21.86
C PHE A 123 -17.38 9.46 22.80
N ALA A 124 -18.01 10.61 23.03
CA ALA A 124 -19.20 10.75 23.88
C ALA A 124 -20.40 9.92 23.37
N GLN A 125 -20.45 9.62 22.08
CA GLN A 125 -21.44 8.70 21.49
C GLN A 125 -21.13 7.21 21.76
N GLY A 126 -20.00 6.90 22.43
CA GLY A 126 -19.56 5.53 22.68
C GLY A 126 -18.86 4.87 21.49
N ALA A 127 -18.42 5.63 20.49
CA ALA A 127 -17.64 5.08 19.39
C ALA A 127 -16.21 4.81 19.85
N LYS A 128 -15.62 3.70 19.39
CA LYS A 128 -14.22 3.36 19.57
C LYS A 128 -13.41 4.02 18.46
N VAL A 129 -12.41 4.80 18.80
CA VAL A 129 -11.53 5.48 17.84
C VAL A 129 -10.09 5.03 18.11
N SER A 130 -9.40 4.55 17.10
CA SER A 130 -7.99 4.19 17.18
C SER A 130 -7.15 5.40 17.60
N ILE A 131 -6.22 5.20 18.49
CA ILE A 131 -5.26 6.26 18.88
C ILE A 131 -4.37 6.68 17.72
N HIS A 132 -4.22 5.81 16.71
CA HIS A 132 -3.47 6.06 15.49
C HIS A 132 -4.30 6.77 14.41
N TYR A 133 -5.61 6.88 14.59
CA TYR A 133 -6.49 7.50 13.59
C TYR A 133 -6.07 8.95 13.32
N ASN A 134 -5.72 9.25 12.08
CA ASN A 134 -5.21 10.56 11.63
C ASN A 134 -6.11 11.27 10.60
N GLY A 135 -7.30 10.72 10.37
CA GLY A 135 -8.28 11.29 9.45
C GLY A 135 -9.08 12.47 10.03
N PHE A 136 -10.01 12.96 9.24
CA PHE A 136 -10.99 13.95 9.67
C PHE A 136 -12.05 13.32 10.58
N VAL A 137 -12.85 14.18 11.26
CA VAL A 137 -13.99 13.69 12.03
C VAL A 137 -14.93 12.94 11.11
N PRO A 138 -15.22 11.64 11.41
CA PRO A 138 -16.06 10.81 10.57
C PRO A 138 -17.49 11.32 10.48
N GLU A 139 -18.16 10.99 9.38
CA GLU A 139 -19.58 11.28 9.20
C GLU A 139 -20.45 10.44 10.14
N GLN A 140 -21.62 10.97 10.52
CA GLN A 140 -22.49 10.34 11.51
C GLN A 140 -22.95 8.94 11.08
N ASN A 141 -23.18 8.71 9.80
CA ASN A 141 -23.59 7.40 9.28
C ASN A 141 -22.49 6.34 9.50
N PHE A 142 -21.21 6.71 9.31
CA PHE A 142 -20.09 5.82 9.59
C PHE A 142 -19.93 5.55 11.11
N ILE A 143 -20.07 6.60 11.94
CA ILE A 143 -20.07 6.44 13.39
C ILE A 143 -21.18 5.45 13.84
N ASN A 144 -22.38 5.58 13.27
CA ASN A 144 -23.49 4.68 13.56
C ASN A 144 -23.21 3.24 13.12
N PHE A 145 -22.56 3.05 11.95
CA PHE A 145 -22.11 1.75 11.47
C PHE A 145 -21.10 1.15 12.46
N CYS A 146 -20.06 1.89 12.85
CA CYS A 146 -19.03 1.42 13.78
C CYS A 146 -19.64 1.02 15.13
N LYS A 147 -20.58 1.79 15.65
CA LYS A 147 -21.30 1.45 16.90
C LYS A 147 -22.15 0.19 16.76
N LYS A 148 -22.87 0.06 15.64
CA LYS A 148 -23.75 -1.09 15.39
C LYS A 148 -22.98 -2.40 15.35
N TYR A 149 -21.82 -2.41 14.74
CA TYR A 149 -21.01 -3.61 14.52
C TYR A 149 -19.81 -3.71 15.46
N ASP A 150 -19.68 -2.78 16.41
CA ASP A 150 -18.58 -2.69 17.37
C ASP A 150 -17.20 -2.59 16.70
N VAL A 151 -17.11 -1.85 15.59
CA VAL A 151 -15.88 -1.63 14.79
C VAL A 151 -15.13 -0.41 15.33
N GLU A 152 -13.81 -0.52 15.42
CA GLU A 152 -12.96 0.63 15.77
C GLU A 152 -12.79 1.54 14.55
N ILE A 153 -12.98 2.85 14.76
CA ILE A 153 -12.72 3.86 13.73
C ILE A 153 -11.23 3.98 13.50
N ASP A 154 -10.77 3.56 12.35
CA ASP A 154 -9.37 3.69 11.95
C ASP A 154 -9.27 4.15 10.48
N TYR A 155 -8.11 4.71 10.13
CA TYR A 155 -7.84 5.12 8.75
C TYR A 155 -7.45 3.88 7.90
N PRO A 156 -7.91 3.75 6.64
CA PRO A 156 -8.72 4.68 5.85
C PRO A 156 -10.24 4.38 5.82
N MET A 157 -10.77 3.60 6.73
CA MET A 157 -12.16 3.12 6.69
C MET A 157 -13.21 4.22 6.44
N PRO A 158 -13.16 5.42 7.07
CA PRO A 158 -14.16 6.46 6.78
C PRO A 158 -14.18 6.91 5.32
N GLU A 159 -13.01 6.97 4.68
CA GLU A 159 -12.88 7.36 3.27
C GLU A 159 -13.42 6.28 2.34
N ILE A 160 -13.15 5.02 2.66
CA ILE A 160 -13.68 3.88 1.91
C ILE A 160 -15.19 3.76 2.08
N TYR A 161 -15.71 3.97 3.32
CA TYR A 161 -17.15 3.94 3.60
C TYR A 161 -17.94 4.94 2.75
N LYS A 162 -17.39 6.13 2.50
CA LYS A 162 -18.04 7.13 1.62
C LYS A 162 -18.24 6.63 0.19
N ARG A 163 -17.38 5.75 -0.29
CA ARG A 163 -17.44 5.20 -1.65
C ARG A 163 -18.56 4.17 -1.79
N ASP A 164 -18.68 3.23 -0.84
CA ASP A 164 -19.72 2.21 -0.85
C ASP A 164 -20.19 1.80 0.56
N PRO A 165 -21.08 2.59 1.18
CA PRO A 165 -21.65 2.24 2.49
C PRO A 165 -22.44 0.91 2.48
N ASN A 166 -23.01 0.52 1.32
CA ASN A 166 -23.80 -0.68 1.20
C ASN A 166 -22.94 -1.94 1.29
N PHE A 167 -21.73 -1.91 0.69
CA PHE A 167 -20.79 -3.01 0.81
C PHE A 167 -20.39 -3.25 2.28
N PHE A 168 -20.11 -2.18 3.03
CA PHE A 168 -19.79 -2.28 4.46
C PHE A 168 -20.92 -2.96 5.25
N ASN A 169 -22.15 -2.45 5.09
CA ASN A 169 -23.30 -3.01 5.78
C ASN A 169 -23.54 -4.47 5.39
N LEU A 170 -23.37 -4.81 4.12
CA LEU A 170 -23.54 -6.18 3.63
C LEU A 170 -22.48 -7.11 4.21
N LEU A 171 -21.20 -6.73 4.18
CA LEU A 171 -20.08 -7.52 4.70
C LEU A 171 -20.26 -7.89 6.16
N PHE A 172 -20.72 -6.94 7.00
CA PHE A 172 -20.92 -7.17 8.43
C PHE A 172 -22.27 -7.83 8.76
N SER A 173 -23.28 -7.73 7.88
CA SER A 173 -24.58 -8.36 8.10
C SER A 173 -24.65 -9.82 7.68
N LEU A 174 -23.73 -10.26 6.80
CA LEU A 174 -23.67 -11.65 6.37
C LEU A 174 -23.05 -12.53 7.46
N ASP A 175 -23.74 -13.62 7.75
CA ASP A 175 -23.17 -14.72 8.52
C ASP A 175 -22.19 -15.48 7.63
N THR A 176 -20.96 -15.58 8.09
CA THR A 176 -19.85 -16.23 7.38
C THR A 176 -19.19 -17.22 8.31
N ASN A 177 -18.66 -18.32 7.76
CA ASN A 177 -18.07 -19.39 8.56
C ASN A 177 -16.67 -19.04 9.07
N GLU A 178 -15.84 -18.42 8.22
CA GLU A 178 -14.42 -18.21 8.48
C GLU A 178 -14.04 -16.72 8.53
N LEU A 179 -14.77 -15.84 7.81
CA LEU A 179 -14.48 -14.40 7.85
C LEU A 179 -14.83 -13.80 9.21
N THR A 180 -13.84 -13.77 10.07
CA THR A 180 -13.95 -13.17 11.41
C THR A 180 -14.19 -11.65 11.33
N LYS A 181 -14.65 -11.07 12.44
CA LYS A 181 -14.79 -9.61 12.55
C LYS A 181 -13.49 -8.88 12.19
N SER A 182 -12.35 -9.36 12.69
CA SER A 182 -11.03 -8.76 12.42
C SER A 182 -10.66 -8.79 10.93
N GLU A 183 -11.00 -9.88 10.23
CA GLU A 183 -10.74 -9.99 8.78
C GLU A 183 -11.66 -9.07 7.98
N LYS A 184 -12.92 -8.95 8.38
CA LYS A 184 -13.84 -7.96 7.79
C LYS A 184 -13.33 -6.53 7.97
N GLU A 185 -12.84 -6.19 9.16
CA GLU A 185 -12.18 -4.90 9.44
C GLU A 185 -10.93 -4.70 8.57
N ASN A 186 -10.09 -5.72 8.43
CA ASN A 186 -8.88 -5.68 7.62
C ASN A 186 -9.16 -5.49 6.12
N ILE A 187 -10.21 -6.13 5.57
CA ILE A 187 -10.65 -5.89 4.19
C ILE A 187 -10.98 -4.41 3.96
N LEU A 188 -11.63 -3.78 4.92
CA LEU A 188 -12.09 -2.39 4.85
C LEU A 188 -11.05 -1.36 5.28
N SER A 189 -9.96 -1.76 5.92
CA SER A 189 -8.86 -0.85 6.31
C SER A 189 -7.76 -0.72 5.25
N SER A 190 -7.93 -1.36 4.09
CA SER A 190 -6.98 -1.28 2.97
C SER A 190 -7.63 -0.76 1.70
N ILE A 191 -7.25 0.46 1.28
CA ILE A 191 -7.66 1.03 -0.01
C ILE A 191 -7.27 0.10 -1.17
N TYR A 192 -6.13 -0.58 -1.07
CA TYR A 192 -5.64 -1.49 -2.09
C TYR A 192 -6.57 -2.68 -2.32
N TYR A 193 -7.04 -3.34 -1.24
CA TYR A 193 -7.98 -4.43 -1.36
C TYR A 193 -9.36 -3.95 -1.79
N PHE A 194 -9.79 -2.82 -1.27
CA PHE A 194 -11.09 -2.26 -1.61
C PHE A 194 -11.16 -1.87 -3.11
N ASN A 195 -10.12 -1.29 -3.69
CA ASN A 195 -10.06 -0.99 -5.12
C ASN A 195 -10.21 -2.26 -5.96
N ARG A 196 -9.56 -3.37 -5.58
CA ARG A 196 -9.72 -4.66 -6.27
C ARG A 196 -11.13 -5.22 -6.15
N ILE A 197 -11.76 -5.06 -5.00
CA ILE A 197 -13.16 -5.45 -4.78
C ILE A 197 -14.10 -4.63 -5.67
N GLU A 198 -13.91 -3.31 -5.74
CA GLU A 198 -14.69 -2.44 -6.63
C GLU A 198 -14.52 -2.85 -8.11
N ASP A 199 -13.30 -3.12 -8.54
CA ASP A 199 -13.05 -3.60 -9.89
C ASP A 199 -13.76 -4.93 -10.17
N LEU A 200 -13.71 -5.89 -9.24
CA LEU A 200 -14.43 -7.15 -9.36
C LEU A 200 -15.95 -6.90 -9.48
N ILE A 201 -16.52 -6.03 -8.67
CA ILE A 201 -17.94 -5.66 -8.74
C ILE A 201 -18.24 -5.00 -10.10
N ASN A 202 -17.42 -4.08 -10.57
CA ASN A 202 -17.55 -3.45 -11.87
C ASN A 202 -17.42 -4.47 -13.03
N TRP A 203 -16.68 -5.56 -12.81
CA TRP A 203 -16.58 -6.68 -13.75
C TRP A 203 -17.73 -7.68 -13.64
N GLY A 204 -18.74 -7.33 -12.81
CA GLY A 204 -20.00 -8.04 -12.72
C GLY A 204 -20.05 -9.17 -11.68
N TYR A 205 -19.17 -9.09 -10.64
CA TYR A 205 -19.37 -9.87 -9.42
C TYR A 205 -20.46 -9.22 -8.59
N THR A 206 -21.37 -10.01 -8.02
CA THR A 206 -22.32 -9.45 -7.06
C THR A 206 -21.65 -9.37 -5.67
N PRO A 207 -21.82 -8.28 -4.92
CA PRO A 207 -21.18 -8.12 -3.60
C PRO A 207 -21.43 -9.30 -2.66
N LYS A 208 -22.68 -9.79 -2.57
CA LYS A 208 -23.04 -10.93 -1.73
C LYS A 208 -22.32 -12.22 -2.15
N ALA A 209 -22.32 -12.56 -3.45
CA ALA A 209 -21.67 -13.77 -3.92
C ALA A 209 -20.15 -13.69 -3.77
N LEU A 210 -19.56 -12.49 -3.94
CA LEU A 210 -18.13 -12.27 -3.72
C LEU A 210 -17.73 -12.55 -2.27
N ILE A 211 -18.47 -12.00 -1.28
CA ILE A 211 -18.19 -12.23 0.14
C ILE A 211 -18.30 -13.72 0.49
N VAL A 212 -19.38 -14.39 0.06
CA VAL A 212 -19.59 -15.83 0.27
C VAL A 212 -18.48 -16.65 -0.40
N TYR A 213 -18.02 -16.21 -1.56
CA TYR A 213 -16.92 -16.91 -2.25
C TYR A 213 -15.56 -16.72 -1.57
N LEU A 214 -15.27 -15.55 -1.00
CA LEU A 214 -14.05 -15.34 -0.20
C LEU A 214 -14.05 -16.26 1.05
N ASP A 215 -15.18 -16.37 1.74
CA ASP A 215 -15.38 -17.30 2.85
C ASP A 215 -15.20 -18.77 2.42
N TYR A 216 -15.74 -19.13 1.25
CA TYR A 216 -15.54 -20.45 0.65
C TYR A 216 -14.06 -20.76 0.38
N LEU A 217 -13.30 -19.80 -0.18
CA LEU A 217 -11.89 -19.98 -0.51
C LEU A 217 -11.02 -20.17 0.75
N GLU A 218 -11.33 -19.48 1.83
CA GLU A 218 -10.64 -19.67 3.11
C GLU A 218 -10.89 -21.06 3.68
N THR A 219 -12.14 -21.51 3.66
CA THR A 219 -12.53 -22.84 4.15
C THR A 219 -11.95 -23.99 3.32
N HIS A 220 -11.95 -23.89 1.98
CA HIS A 220 -11.70 -25.02 1.08
C HIS A 220 -10.31 -25.02 0.42
N GLU A 221 -9.71 -23.85 0.26
CA GLU A 221 -8.38 -23.72 -0.34
C GLU A 221 -7.34 -23.13 0.63
N ALA A 222 -7.71 -22.90 1.90
CA ALA A 222 -6.87 -22.25 2.90
C ALA A 222 -6.28 -20.90 2.42
N LEU A 223 -7.05 -20.17 1.62
CA LEU A 223 -6.71 -18.86 1.11
C LEU A 223 -7.28 -17.80 2.03
N ASN A 224 -6.43 -17.14 2.83
CA ASN A 224 -6.88 -15.97 3.56
C ASN A 224 -7.41 -14.90 2.59
N TYR A 225 -8.27 -14.02 3.08
CA TYR A 225 -8.97 -13.00 2.28
C TYR A 225 -8.03 -12.17 1.38
N SER A 226 -6.83 -11.82 1.89
CA SER A 226 -5.84 -11.01 1.16
C SER A 226 -5.34 -11.74 -0.10
N LYS A 227 -4.97 -13.01 0.05
CA LYS A 227 -4.51 -13.87 -1.03
C LYS A 227 -5.66 -14.21 -1.98
N ALA A 228 -6.85 -14.47 -1.43
CA ALA A 228 -8.05 -14.78 -2.21
C ALA A 228 -8.44 -13.60 -3.12
N ILE A 229 -8.52 -12.37 -2.58
CA ILE A 229 -8.82 -11.15 -3.36
C ILE A 229 -7.76 -10.93 -4.45
N GLY A 230 -6.47 -11.06 -4.12
CA GLY A 230 -5.37 -10.90 -5.07
C GLY A 230 -5.46 -11.90 -6.20
N THR A 231 -5.56 -13.19 -5.89
CA THR A 231 -5.61 -14.29 -6.88
C THR A 231 -6.87 -14.20 -7.75
N LEU A 232 -8.04 -13.90 -7.15
CA LEU A 232 -9.29 -13.74 -7.90
C LEU A 232 -9.25 -12.54 -8.84
N TYR A 233 -8.67 -11.43 -8.39
CA TYR A 233 -8.49 -10.24 -9.21
C TYR A 233 -7.62 -10.53 -10.44
N ASP A 234 -6.44 -11.14 -10.21
CA ASP A 234 -5.51 -11.48 -11.29
C ASP A 234 -6.09 -12.51 -12.25
N TYR A 235 -6.75 -13.56 -11.73
CA TYR A 235 -7.49 -14.53 -12.53
C TYR A 235 -8.53 -13.83 -13.44
N THR A 236 -9.38 -13.00 -12.85
CA THR A 236 -10.44 -12.31 -13.59
C THR A 236 -9.89 -11.38 -14.66
N ARG A 237 -8.84 -10.62 -14.35
CA ARG A 237 -8.18 -9.71 -15.27
C ARG A 237 -7.63 -10.45 -16.50
N MET A 238 -6.98 -11.60 -16.28
CA MET A 238 -6.47 -12.45 -17.36
C MET A 238 -7.62 -13.07 -18.15
N MET A 239 -8.62 -13.64 -17.50
CA MET A 239 -9.74 -14.30 -18.17
C MET A 239 -10.56 -13.36 -19.04
N LYS A 240 -10.76 -12.10 -18.63
CA LYS A 240 -11.42 -11.08 -19.46
C LYS A 240 -10.67 -10.78 -20.76
N ARG A 241 -9.36 -10.97 -20.80
CA ARG A 241 -8.56 -10.82 -22.02
C ARG A 241 -8.54 -12.08 -22.87
N ILE A 242 -8.60 -13.26 -22.24
CA ILE A 242 -8.56 -14.56 -22.92
C ILE A 242 -9.93 -14.92 -23.50
N SER A 243 -11.02 -14.67 -22.77
CA SER A 243 -12.36 -15.14 -23.12
C SER A 243 -13.45 -14.16 -22.73
N LYS A 244 -14.49 -14.05 -23.59
CA LYS A 244 -15.69 -13.26 -23.30
C LYS A 244 -16.55 -13.88 -22.19
N LYS A 245 -16.45 -15.21 -21.99
CA LYS A 245 -17.21 -15.96 -20.96
C LYS A 245 -16.25 -16.84 -20.21
N PHE A 246 -16.29 -16.76 -18.88
CA PHE A 246 -15.50 -17.59 -17.97
C PHE A 246 -16.26 -17.79 -16.66
N ASP A 247 -15.87 -18.78 -15.89
CA ASP A 247 -16.40 -19.01 -14.55
C ASP A 247 -15.84 -17.95 -13.60
N LYS A 248 -16.72 -17.14 -13.01
CA LYS A 248 -16.34 -16.09 -12.04
C LYS A 248 -16.01 -16.65 -10.67
N TYR A 249 -16.54 -17.82 -10.33
CA TYR A 249 -16.42 -18.44 -9.02
C TYR A 249 -15.90 -19.89 -9.16
N PRO A 250 -14.70 -20.08 -9.72
CA PRO A 250 -14.18 -21.42 -9.98
C PRO A 250 -14.01 -22.21 -8.68
N ARG A 251 -14.40 -23.48 -8.70
CA ARG A 251 -14.33 -24.36 -7.52
C ARG A 251 -12.91 -24.48 -6.93
N ASN A 252 -11.89 -24.41 -7.80
CA ASN A 252 -10.47 -24.44 -7.42
C ASN A 252 -9.79 -23.21 -8.03
N LEU A 253 -9.77 -22.10 -7.27
CA LEU A 253 -9.26 -20.81 -7.76
C LEU A 253 -7.77 -20.87 -8.10
N LEU A 254 -6.94 -21.48 -7.26
CA LEU A 254 -5.49 -21.58 -7.51
C LEU A 254 -5.19 -22.31 -8.81
N THR A 255 -5.83 -23.47 -9.03
CA THR A 255 -5.65 -24.24 -10.29
C THR A 255 -6.15 -23.45 -11.49
N SER A 256 -7.30 -22.79 -11.37
CA SER A 256 -7.88 -21.98 -12.45
C SER A 256 -7.02 -20.76 -12.78
N HIS A 257 -6.44 -20.13 -11.76
CA HIS A 257 -5.48 -19.04 -11.92
C HIS A 257 -4.22 -19.50 -12.67
N ASP A 258 -3.63 -20.63 -12.29
CA ASP A 258 -2.43 -21.16 -12.96
C ASP A 258 -2.69 -21.51 -14.43
N ILE A 259 -3.88 -22.02 -14.75
CA ILE A 259 -4.31 -22.26 -16.15
C ILE A 259 -4.46 -20.93 -16.88
N ALA A 260 -5.08 -19.93 -16.24
CA ALA A 260 -5.26 -18.60 -16.83
C ALA A 260 -3.91 -17.92 -17.10
N VAL A 261 -2.93 -18.01 -16.18
CA VAL A 261 -1.57 -17.48 -16.36
C VAL A 261 -0.93 -18.09 -17.62
N ARG A 262 -0.89 -19.43 -17.74
CA ARG A 262 -0.29 -20.10 -18.89
C ARG A 262 -0.95 -19.72 -20.21
N ASN A 263 -2.28 -19.65 -20.25
CA ASN A 263 -3.00 -19.27 -21.45
C ASN A 263 -2.77 -17.80 -21.81
N TYR A 264 -2.75 -16.91 -20.81
CA TYR A 264 -2.49 -15.49 -21.02
C TYR A 264 -1.09 -15.24 -21.58
N GLU A 265 -0.07 -15.88 -21.01
CA GLU A 265 1.32 -15.78 -21.47
C GLU A 265 1.49 -16.32 -22.90
N ARG A 266 0.80 -17.43 -23.23
CA ARG A 266 0.82 -17.96 -24.60
C ARG A 266 0.21 -16.98 -25.60
N LEU A 267 -0.97 -16.44 -25.30
CA LEU A 267 -1.64 -15.48 -26.18
C LEU A 267 -0.87 -14.16 -26.30
N THR A 268 -0.24 -13.71 -25.24
CA THR A 268 0.61 -12.51 -25.27
C THR A 268 1.81 -12.75 -26.18
N ARG A 269 2.48 -13.89 -26.06
CA ARG A 269 3.59 -14.26 -26.96
C ARG A 269 3.15 -14.36 -28.42
N GLU A 270 2.03 -15.04 -28.70
CA GLU A 270 1.49 -15.15 -30.05
C GLU A 270 1.14 -13.76 -30.64
N TYR A 271 0.59 -12.86 -29.83
CA TYR A 271 0.30 -11.49 -30.25
C TYR A 271 1.59 -10.71 -30.56
N GLU A 272 2.56 -10.72 -29.63
CA GLU A 272 3.86 -10.07 -29.82
C GLU A 272 4.55 -10.56 -31.09
N GLU A 273 4.62 -11.88 -31.30
CA GLU A 273 5.24 -12.47 -32.48
C GLU A 273 4.52 -12.10 -33.78
N ASN A 274 3.19 -12.06 -33.79
CA ASN A 274 2.44 -11.70 -34.98
C ASN A 274 2.57 -10.20 -35.29
N ALA A 275 2.42 -9.35 -34.32
CA ALA A 275 2.58 -7.91 -34.50
C ALA A 275 4.02 -7.56 -34.89
N PHE A 276 5.02 -8.25 -34.35
CA PHE A 276 6.41 -8.10 -34.74
C PHE A 276 6.65 -8.52 -36.20
N LYS A 277 6.08 -9.63 -36.64
CA LYS A 277 6.21 -10.11 -38.05
C LYS A 277 5.69 -9.09 -39.05
N GLU A 278 4.63 -8.35 -38.72
CA GLU A 278 4.09 -7.30 -39.61
C GLU A 278 5.05 -6.08 -39.70
N ARG A 279 5.97 -5.95 -38.76
CA ARG A 279 6.97 -4.87 -38.73
C ARG A 279 8.29 -5.21 -39.38
N ILE A 280 8.56 -6.50 -39.72
CA ILE A 280 9.81 -6.92 -40.31
C ILE A 280 10.03 -6.20 -41.67
N ASN A 281 11.09 -5.40 -41.69
CA ASN A 281 11.48 -4.68 -42.92
C ASN A 281 12.87 -5.14 -43.39
N LEU A 282 12.88 -6.21 -44.20
CA LEU A 282 14.14 -6.76 -44.75
C LEU A 282 14.82 -5.79 -45.71
N ASN A 283 14.14 -4.74 -46.16
CA ASN A 283 14.76 -3.69 -46.96
C ASN A 283 15.80 -2.88 -46.16
N MET A 284 15.78 -2.95 -44.84
CA MET A 284 16.79 -2.32 -44.00
C MET A 284 18.06 -3.17 -43.84
N GLU A 285 18.09 -4.40 -44.34
CA GLU A 285 19.29 -5.21 -44.30
C GLU A 285 20.37 -4.64 -45.25
N TYR A 286 21.63 -4.72 -44.82
CA TYR A 286 22.74 -4.19 -45.57
C TYR A 286 24.01 -5.01 -45.34
N SER A 287 24.84 -5.10 -46.38
CA SER A 287 26.06 -5.89 -46.32
C SER A 287 27.21 -5.15 -47.01
N TYR A 288 28.33 -4.99 -46.32
CA TYR A 288 29.55 -4.38 -46.86
C TYR A 288 30.81 -4.97 -46.23
N GLY A 289 31.81 -5.28 -47.04
CA GLY A 289 33.08 -5.86 -46.54
C GLY A 289 32.83 -7.19 -45.80
N GLU A 290 33.44 -7.25 -44.60
CA GLU A 290 33.32 -8.39 -43.67
C GLU A 290 32.04 -8.40 -42.81
N TYR A 291 31.23 -7.34 -42.90
CA TYR A 291 30.08 -7.13 -42.03
C TYR A 291 28.73 -7.26 -42.79
N ARG A 292 27.70 -7.60 -42.04
CA ARG A 292 26.30 -7.50 -42.46
C ARG A 292 25.43 -6.92 -41.33
N ILE A 293 24.44 -6.15 -41.69
CA ILE A 293 23.37 -5.65 -40.83
C ILE A 293 22.12 -6.43 -41.14
N ILE A 294 21.53 -7.05 -40.13
CA ILE A 294 20.37 -7.91 -40.27
C ILE A 294 19.20 -7.39 -39.43
N TYR A 295 18.01 -7.59 -39.93
CA TYR A 295 16.77 -7.34 -39.22
C TYR A 295 16.38 -8.62 -38.46
N PRO A 296 16.04 -8.57 -37.14
CA PRO A 296 15.55 -9.74 -36.42
C PRO A 296 14.24 -10.23 -37.04
N LYS A 297 14.06 -11.55 -37.11
CA LYS A 297 12.89 -12.19 -37.71
C LYS A 297 11.87 -12.67 -36.68
N ALA A 298 12.20 -12.59 -35.42
CA ALA A 298 11.37 -12.98 -34.30
C ALA A 298 11.68 -12.15 -33.05
N VAL A 299 10.69 -11.94 -32.20
CA VAL A 299 10.87 -11.30 -30.89
C VAL A 299 11.95 -12.00 -30.05
N GLN A 300 12.03 -13.35 -30.18
CA GLN A 300 13.02 -14.13 -29.47
C GLN A 300 14.46 -13.74 -29.82
N GLU A 301 14.74 -13.37 -31.07
CA GLU A 301 16.09 -12.93 -31.49
C GLU A 301 16.53 -11.64 -30.79
N ILE A 302 15.60 -10.72 -30.49
CA ILE A 302 15.89 -9.51 -29.69
C ILE A 302 16.18 -9.89 -28.23
N LYS A 303 15.45 -10.86 -27.66
CA LYS A 303 15.68 -11.36 -26.31
C LYS A 303 17.03 -12.07 -26.19
N ASP A 304 17.38 -12.86 -27.19
CA ASP A 304 18.67 -13.55 -27.29
C ASP A 304 19.84 -12.56 -27.44
N GLU A 305 19.65 -11.52 -28.26
CA GLU A 305 20.61 -10.43 -28.42
C GLU A 305 20.85 -9.70 -27.07
N ALA A 306 19.78 -9.36 -26.33
CA ALA A 306 19.90 -8.76 -25.00
C ALA A 306 20.72 -9.63 -24.05
N SER A 307 20.50 -10.95 -24.10
CA SER A 307 21.23 -11.93 -23.27
C SER A 307 22.70 -12.02 -23.66
N GLN A 308 23.02 -12.10 -24.95
CA GLN A 308 24.40 -12.21 -25.45
C GLN A 308 25.21 -10.93 -25.24
N GLN A 309 24.57 -9.79 -25.46
CA GLN A 309 25.18 -8.46 -25.33
C GLN A 309 25.20 -7.93 -23.90
N HIS A 310 24.44 -8.53 -22.98
CA HIS A 310 24.26 -8.05 -21.61
C HIS A 310 23.81 -6.58 -21.54
N HIS A 311 22.78 -6.23 -22.30
CA HIS A 311 22.16 -4.91 -22.27
C HIS A 311 20.63 -4.99 -22.42
N CYS A 312 19.95 -3.84 -22.27
CA CYS A 312 18.51 -3.79 -22.09
C CYS A 312 17.68 -3.78 -23.39
N VAL A 313 18.20 -4.21 -24.55
CA VAL A 313 17.48 -4.11 -25.83
C VAL A 313 16.13 -4.82 -25.84
N ALA A 314 15.93 -5.85 -25.02
CA ALA A 314 14.61 -6.50 -24.88
C ALA A 314 13.49 -5.56 -24.41
N THR A 315 13.84 -4.43 -23.76
CA THR A 315 12.83 -3.43 -23.35
C THR A 315 12.29 -2.59 -24.53
N TYR A 316 12.90 -2.69 -25.70
CA TYR A 316 12.48 -1.98 -26.91
C TYR A 316 11.46 -2.75 -27.75
N ILE A 317 11.10 -3.99 -27.39
CA ILE A 317 10.18 -4.84 -28.16
C ILE A 317 8.84 -4.13 -28.39
N ASP A 318 8.27 -3.51 -27.36
CA ASP A 318 7.01 -2.78 -27.49
C ASP A 318 7.16 -1.58 -28.45
N SER A 319 8.26 -0.83 -28.37
CA SER A 319 8.53 0.29 -29.28
C SER A 319 8.71 -0.16 -30.73
N VAL A 320 9.32 -1.33 -30.97
CA VAL A 320 9.42 -1.91 -32.33
C VAL A 320 8.04 -2.32 -32.84
N ILE A 321 7.25 -3.01 -32.05
CA ILE A 321 5.86 -3.43 -32.41
C ILE A 321 5.00 -2.21 -32.71
N ASN A 322 5.12 -1.13 -31.93
CA ASN A 322 4.38 0.11 -32.15
C ASN A 322 4.92 0.96 -33.31
N GLY A 323 6.06 0.60 -33.89
CA GLY A 323 6.66 1.34 -34.99
C GLY A 323 7.40 2.62 -34.59
N GLU A 324 7.78 2.74 -33.33
CA GLU A 324 8.52 3.90 -32.81
C GLU A 324 10.01 3.82 -33.11
N CYS A 325 10.55 2.61 -33.30
CA CYS A 325 11.93 2.36 -33.68
C CYS A 325 12.08 1.00 -34.36
N ASP A 326 13.21 0.77 -35.01
CA ASP A 326 13.67 -0.52 -35.49
C ASP A 326 14.95 -0.93 -34.73
N ILE A 327 15.08 -2.24 -34.48
CA ILE A 327 16.29 -2.81 -33.88
C ILE A 327 16.96 -3.68 -34.93
N LEU A 328 18.25 -3.41 -35.19
CA LEU A 328 19.07 -4.16 -36.13
C LEU A 328 20.35 -4.67 -35.46
N PHE A 329 20.89 -5.73 -36.03
CA PHE A 329 22.09 -6.36 -35.51
C PHE A 329 23.23 -6.29 -36.53
N LEU A 330 24.38 -5.79 -36.11
CA LEU A 330 25.62 -5.90 -36.86
C LEU A 330 26.27 -7.26 -36.53
N ARG A 331 26.60 -8.01 -37.58
CA ARG A 331 27.25 -9.32 -37.51
C ARG A 331 28.49 -9.36 -38.38
N SER A 332 29.46 -10.19 -38.02
CA SER A 332 30.52 -10.60 -38.94
C SER A 332 29.98 -11.67 -39.91
N LYS A 333 30.46 -11.67 -41.14
CA LYS A 333 30.17 -12.72 -42.13
C LYS A 333 30.85 -14.04 -41.76
N GLU A 334 31.96 -14.00 -41.04
CA GLU A 334 32.70 -15.17 -40.60
C GLU A 334 32.04 -15.85 -39.40
N GLU A 335 31.46 -15.03 -38.46
CA GLU A 335 30.77 -15.51 -37.24
C GLU A 335 29.32 -14.94 -37.23
N PRO A 336 28.42 -15.39 -38.07
CA PRO A 336 27.11 -14.79 -38.25
C PRO A 336 26.18 -14.89 -37.04
N ASP A 337 26.39 -15.86 -36.19
CA ASP A 337 25.57 -16.10 -34.98
C ASP A 337 26.07 -15.33 -33.75
N LYS A 338 27.26 -14.72 -33.85
CA LYS A 338 27.85 -13.96 -32.77
C LYS A 338 27.40 -12.51 -32.80
N SER A 339 26.82 -12.07 -31.69
CA SER A 339 26.43 -10.68 -31.50
C SER A 339 27.65 -9.76 -31.44
N LEU A 340 27.71 -8.75 -32.31
CA LEU A 340 28.76 -7.72 -32.30
C LEU A 340 28.25 -6.38 -31.78
N VAL A 341 27.25 -5.81 -32.49
CA VAL A 341 26.65 -4.52 -32.14
C VAL A 341 25.15 -4.60 -32.34
N THR A 342 24.42 -4.02 -31.41
CA THR A 342 22.99 -3.77 -31.51
C THR A 342 22.76 -2.31 -31.84
N MET A 343 21.90 -2.05 -32.81
CA MET A 343 21.58 -0.71 -33.30
C MET A 343 20.11 -0.40 -33.13
N GLU A 344 19.80 0.81 -32.67
CA GLU A 344 18.48 1.40 -32.69
C GLU A 344 18.40 2.39 -33.84
N VAL A 345 17.37 2.23 -34.67
CA VAL A 345 17.11 3.11 -35.81
C VAL A 345 15.76 3.81 -35.59
N ARG A 346 15.75 5.13 -35.76
CA ARG A 346 14.53 5.96 -35.78
C ARG A 346 14.59 6.87 -36.97
N ASP A 347 13.47 7.07 -37.63
CA ASP A 347 13.36 7.96 -38.79
C ASP A 347 14.48 7.73 -39.83
N ASN A 348 14.71 6.45 -40.15
CA ASN A 348 15.74 6.01 -41.08
C ASN A 348 17.18 6.39 -40.73
N LYS A 349 17.46 6.62 -39.43
CA LYS A 349 18.78 6.96 -38.93
C LYS A 349 19.13 6.13 -37.71
N VAL A 350 20.38 5.64 -37.64
CA VAL A 350 20.90 4.99 -36.43
C VAL A 350 21.08 6.04 -35.34
N VAL A 351 20.29 5.96 -34.29
CA VAL A 351 20.34 6.88 -33.16
C VAL A 351 21.19 6.34 -32.02
N GLN A 352 21.33 5.03 -31.93
CA GLN A 352 22.19 4.36 -30.97
C GLN A 352 22.79 3.10 -31.56
N ALA A 353 24.07 2.84 -31.24
CA ALA A 353 24.75 1.61 -31.57
C ALA A 353 25.71 1.24 -30.44
N LYS A 354 25.57 0.03 -29.87
CA LYS A 354 26.35 -0.43 -28.71
C LYS A 354 26.74 -1.89 -28.87
N GLY A 355 27.96 -2.19 -28.46
CA GLY A 355 28.44 -3.56 -28.32
C GLY A 355 28.19 -4.12 -26.90
N ARG A 356 28.75 -5.30 -26.62
CA ARG A 356 28.57 -6.04 -25.38
C ARG A 356 28.88 -5.18 -24.14
N PHE A 357 28.04 -5.25 -23.12
CA PHE A 357 28.08 -4.41 -21.91
C PHE A 357 28.01 -2.91 -22.21
N ASN A 358 27.30 -2.51 -23.25
CA ASN A 358 27.17 -1.14 -23.72
C ASN A 358 28.51 -0.49 -24.13
N ARG A 359 29.51 -1.28 -24.54
CA ARG A 359 30.79 -0.73 -25.01
C ARG A 359 30.58 0.14 -26.24
N ASP A 360 31.47 1.11 -26.40
CA ASP A 360 31.53 1.88 -27.61
C ASP A 360 32.03 1.04 -28.81
N LEU A 361 31.75 1.52 -30.00
CA LEU A 361 32.12 0.85 -31.24
C LEU A 361 33.65 0.89 -31.43
N THR A 362 34.20 -0.14 -32.05
CA THR A 362 35.54 -0.08 -32.65
C THR A 362 35.50 0.80 -33.89
N SER A 363 36.67 1.26 -34.37
CA SER A 363 36.78 2.12 -35.57
C SER A 363 36.15 1.47 -36.81
N LYS A 364 36.30 0.14 -37.00
CA LYS A 364 35.70 -0.60 -38.11
C LYS A 364 34.16 -0.73 -37.99
N GLU A 365 33.67 -0.96 -36.78
CA GLU A 365 32.22 -1.01 -36.51
C GLU A 365 31.59 0.38 -36.71
N GLN A 366 32.27 1.46 -36.29
CA GLN A 366 31.80 2.82 -36.50
C GLN A 366 31.79 3.18 -38.00
N GLU A 367 32.83 2.83 -38.75
CA GLU A 367 32.84 3.03 -40.20
C GLU A 367 31.65 2.31 -40.89
N MET A 368 31.32 1.09 -40.42
CA MET A 368 30.22 0.35 -40.97
C MET A 368 28.87 1.02 -40.63
N VAL A 369 28.68 1.52 -39.42
CA VAL A 369 27.48 2.27 -39.02
C VAL A 369 27.35 3.58 -39.82
N ASP A 370 28.44 4.31 -40.05
CA ASP A 370 28.42 5.55 -40.83
C ASP A 370 28.04 5.29 -42.28
N ARG A 371 28.56 4.20 -42.90
CA ARG A 371 28.19 3.76 -44.26
C ARG A 371 26.73 3.34 -44.32
N TYR A 372 26.22 2.69 -43.26
CA TYR A 372 24.84 2.29 -43.17
C TYR A 372 23.89 3.49 -43.10
N ASN A 373 24.22 4.51 -42.31
CA ASN A 373 23.44 5.75 -42.30
C ASN A 373 23.37 6.40 -43.68
N GLN A 374 24.51 6.45 -44.42
CA GLN A 374 24.50 6.96 -45.80
C GLN A 374 23.68 6.10 -46.75
N TYR A 375 23.60 4.79 -46.53
CA TYR A 375 22.76 3.90 -47.29
C TYR A 375 21.26 4.14 -47.03
N LEU A 376 20.88 4.28 -45.73
CA LEU A 376 19.51 4.57 -45.37
C LEU A 376 19.04 5.91 -45.94
N GLU A 377 19.81 6.96 -45.79
CA GLU A 377 19.50 8.29 -46.33
C GLU A 377 19.29 8.22 -47.86
N LYS A 378 20.18 7.64 -48.64
CA LYS A 378 20.05 7.53 -50.10
C LYS A 378 18.89 6.68 -50.54
N LYS A 379 18.50 5.67 -49.75
CA LYS A 379 17.45 4.77 -50.10
C LYS A 379 16.07 5.38 -49.85
N PHE A 380 15.87 5.96 -48.72
CA PHE A 380 14.57 6.50 -48.32
C PHE A 380 14.28 7.86 -48.97
N ASP A 381 15.32 8.69 -49.26
CA ASP A 381 15.17 9.91 -50.07
C ASP A 381 14.62 9.58 -51.48
N LYS A 382 15.07 8.46 -52.08
CA LYS A 382 14.57 8.02 -53.40
C LYS A 382 13.14 7.51 -53.32
N GLU A 383 12.77 6.79 -52.27
CA GLU A 383 11.41 6.30 -52.11
C GLU A 383 10.41 7.46 -51.93
N GLU A 384 10.78 8.53 -51.19
CA GLU A 384 9.98 9.76 -51.07
C GLU A 384 9.85 10.52 -52.40
N GLU A 385 10.88 10.55 -53.23
CA GLU A 385 10.85 11.21 -54.55
C GLU A 385 9.95 10.41 -55.52
N GLU A 386 10.01 9.07 -55.50
CA GLU A 386 9.17 8.20 -56.32
C GLU A 386 7.68 8.23 -55.90
N GLU A 387 7.37 8.37 -54.61
CA GLU A 387 5.99 8.54 -54.12
C GLU A 387 5.42 9.90 -54.55
N LYS A 388 6.16 10.98 -54.36
CA LYS A 388 5.77 12.34 -54.82
C LYS A 388 5.60 12.43 -56.35
N GLY A 389 6.33 11.63 -57.12
CA GLY A 389 6.21 11.56 -58.57
C GLY A 389 5.01 10.71 -59.07
N LYS A 390 4.38 9.91 -58.20
CA LYS A 390 3.15 9.14 -58.55
C LYS A 390 1.86 9.84 -58.20
N GLU A 391 1.92 10.89 -57.37
CA GLU A 391 0.78 11.74 -57.03
C GLU A 391 0.57 12.94 -57.96
N LEU A 392 1.45 13.16 -58.92
CA LEU A 392 1.37 14.14 -60.00
C LEU A 392 0.92 13.46 -61.33
#